data_5451ae3d200240ffd3c9f4d56b8c0cc3
#
_entry.id   5451ae3d200240ffd3c9f4d56b8c0cc3
#
_cell.length_a   1.000
_cell.length_b   1.000
_cell.length_c   1.000
_cell.angle_alpha   90.00
_cell.angle_beta   90.00
_cell.angle_gamma   90.00
#
_symmetry.space_group_name_H-M   'P 1'
#
loop_
_entity.id
_entity.type
_entity.pdbx_description
1 polymer ?
#
loop_
_entity_poly.entity_id
_entity_poly.type
_entity_poly.pdbx_seq_one_letter_code
_entity_poly.pdbx_strand_id
1 'polypeptide(L)'
;MIKLHFGRLFKIPFRLHQRVVFIDDNGELTDGIVDSIDINFLNSGKAVDIDFIVHPVINGIESDTAEFFSDYEVNKRIFASRRKGKRFLNERKAQK
;
A
#
# COMPACT_ATOMS: atom_id res chain seq x y z
N MET A 1 -13.91 22.21 6.38
CA MET A 1 -13.84 21.11 5.48
C MET A 1 -12.74 20.17 5.84
N ILE A 2 -13.15 19.08 6.39
CA ILE A 2 -12.22 18.09 6.92
C ILE A 2 -11.33 17.52 5.82
N LYS A 3 -11.88 17.29 4.63
CA LYS A 3 -11.11 16.75 3.51
C LYS A 3 -9.91 17.61 3.15
N LEU A 4 -10.08 18.92 3.14
CA LEU A 4 -9.01 19.84 2.78
C LEU A 4 -7.92 19.83 3.85
N HIS A 5 -8.33 19.75 5.10
CA HIS A 5 -7.39 19.62 6.19
C HIS A 5 -6.56 18.37 6.07
N PHE A 6 -7.22 17.23 5.80
CA PHE A 6 -6.51 15.98 5.64
C PHE A 6 -5.51 16.04 4.50
N GLY A 7 -5.88 16.66 3.38
CA GLY A 7 -4.98 16.79 2.25
C GLY A 7 -3.74 17.60 2.56
N ARG A 8 -3.80 18.49 3.57
CA ARG A 8 -2.65 19.27 4.00
C ARG A 8 -1.78 18.54 5.00
N LEU A 9 -2.41 17.77 5.90
CA LEU A 9 -1.71 17.13 7.00
C LEU A 9 -1.04 15.82 6.58
N PHE A 10 -1.61 15.14 5.61
CA PHE A 10 -1.06 13.88 5.15
C PHE A 10 -1.61 13.56 3.77
N LYS A 11 -0.91 12.68 3.08
CA LYS A 11 -1.35 12.20 1.77
C LYS A 11 -1.72 10.75 1.88
N ILE A 12 -2.83 10.39 1.24
CA ILE A 12 -3.22 9.00 1.12
C ILE A 12 -2.59 8.48 -0.18
N PRO A 13 -1.62 7.57 -0.10
CA PRO A 13 -0.84 7.18 -1.27
C PRO A 13 -1.58 6.36 -2.31
N PHE A 14 -2.68 5.71 -1.91
CA PHE A 14 -3.47 4.89 -2.82
C PHE A 14 -4.92 5.27 -2.72
N ARG A 15 -5.66 4.98 -3.80
CA ARG A 15 -7.10 5.18 -3.83
C ARG A 15 -7.81 3.85 -3.70
N LEU A 16 -9.06 3.91 -3.27
CA LEU A 16 -9.92 2.74 -3.20
C LEU A 16 -10.03 2.13 -4.61
N HIS A 17 -9.93 0.82 -4.69
CA HIS A 17 -9.98 0.03 -5.93
C HIS A 17 -8.80 0.27 -6.87
N GLN A 18 -7.77 0.96 -6.42
CA GLN A 18 -6.56 1.14 -7.21
C GLN A 18 -5.79 -0.16 -7.32
N ARG A 19 -5.21 -0.41 -8.49
CA ARG A 19 -4.27 -1.52 -8.68
C ARG A 19 -2.94 -1.16 -8.04
N VAL A 20 -2.41 -2.11 -7.28
CA VAL A 20 -1.10 -1.97 -6.63
C VAL A 20 -0.32 -3.27 -6.82
N VAL A 21 0.94 -3.25 -6.38
CA VAL A 21 1.80 -4.42 -6.42
C VAL A 21 2.47 -4.53 -5.05
N PHE A 22 2.52 -5.73 -4.49
CA PHE A 22 3.15 -5.91 -3.19
C PHE A 22 4.08 -7.12 -3.20
N ILE A 23 4.98 -7.15 -2.22
CA ILE A 23 5.91 -8.26 -2.06
C ILE A 23 5.24 -9.32 -1.18
N ASP A 24 5.06 -10.52 -1.73
CA ASP A 24 4.39 -11.60 -1.02
C ASP A 24 5.37 -12.34 -0.09
N ASP A 25 4.88 -13.38 0.56
CA ASP A 25 5.68 -14.14 1.53
C ASP A 25 6.88 -14.84 0.89
N ASN A 26 6.84 -15.05 -0.40
CA ASN A 26 7.96 -15.65 -1.13
C ASN A 26 8.95 -14.62 -1.61
N GLY A 27 8.73 -13.35 -1.32
CA GLY A 27 9.60 -12.28 -1.78
C GLY A 27 9.35 -11.88 -3.22
N GLU A 28 8.22 -12.27 -3.80
CA GLU A 28 7.90 -11.98 -5.18
C GLU A 28 6.80 -10.92 -5.26
N LEU A 29 6.78 -10.22 -6.40
CA LEU A 29 5.79 -9.17 -6.64
C LEU A 29 4.47 -9.79 -7.06
N THR A 30 3.40 -9.39 -6.38
CA THR A 30 2.05 -9.87 -6.63
C THR A 30 1.13 -8.68 -6.86
N ASP A 31 0.28 -8.78 -7.88
CA ASP A 31 -0.70 -7.73 -8.14
C ASP A 31 -1.80 -7.77 -7.08
N GLY A 32 -2.37 -6.62 -6.79
CA GLY A 32 -3.48 -6.52 -5.85
C GLY A 32 -4.38 -5.34 -6.14
N ILE A 33 -5.51 -5.30 -5.46
CA ILE A 33 -6.47 -4.20 -5.55
C ILE A 33 -6.75 -3.72 -4.15
N VAL A 34 -6.70 -2.41 -3.95
CA VAL A 34 -7.01 -1.79 -2.65
C VAL A 34 -8.51 -1.91 -2.40
N ASP A 35 -8.87 -2.68 -1.38
CA ASP A 35 -10.27 -2.92 -1.03
C ASP A 35 -10.77 -1.94 0.02
N SER A 36 -9.93 -1.61 1.00
CA SER A 36 -10.33 -0.73 2.10
C SER A 36 -9.15 0.15 2.51
N ILE A 37 -9.50 1.34 3.00
CA ILE A 37 -8.52 2.28 3.53
C ILE A 37 -9.04 2.74 4.89
N ASP A 38 -8.29 2.43 5.94
CA ASP A 38 -8.63 2.84 7.31
C ASP A 38 -7.72 3.95 7.75
N ILE A 39 -8.30 5.04 8.21
CA ILE A 39 -7.55 6.19 8.68
C ILE A 39 -7.81 6.35 10.16
N ASN A 40 -6.77 6.23 10.97
CA ASN A 40 -6.88 6.32 12.41
C ASN A 40 -6.16 7.57 12.90
N PHE A 41 -6.86 8.38 13.70
CA PHE A 41 -6.30 9.60 14.25
C PHE A 41 -5.76 9.30 15.64
N LEU A 42 -4.50 9.64 15.85
CA LEU A 42 -3.80 9.40 17.09
C LEU A 42 -3.48 10.73 17.78
N ASN A 43 -3.39 10.69 19.10
CA ASN A 43 -2.95 11.85 19.87
C ASN A 43 -3.72 13.12 19.53
N SER A 44 -5.05 13.07 19.61
CA SER A 44 -5.94 14.19 19.34
C SER A 44 -5.77 14.75 17.92
N GLY A 45 -5.52 13.86 16.98
CA GLY A 45 -5.44 14.23 15.58
C GLY A 45 -4.10 14.74 15.11
N LYS A 46 -3.08 14.73 15.98
CA LYS A 46 -1.74 15.18 15.60
C LYS A 46 -0.98 14.17 14.75
N ALA A 47 -1.33 12.90 14.88
CA ALA A 47 -0.71 11.84 14.10
C ALA A 47 -1.80 11.04 13.42
N VAL A 48 -1.47 10.47 12.27
CA VAL A 48 -2.42 9.68 11.50
C VAL A 48 -1.77 8.34 11.17
N ASP A 49 -2.54 7.28 11.35
CA ASP A 49 -2.14 5.93 10.97
C ASP A 49 -3.07 5.49 9.85
N ILE A 50 -2.50 5.09 8.71
CA ILE A 50 -3.28 4.68 7.55
C ILE A 50 -2.98 3.23 7.25
N ASP A 51 -4.04 2.42 7.19
CA ASP A 51 -3.91 1.01 6.88
C ASP A 51 -4.69 0.69 5.60
N PHE A 52 -4.10 -0.18 4.79
CA PHE A 52 -4.71 -0.60 3.53
C PHE A 52 -5.01 -2.09 3.60
N ILE A 53 -6.19 -2.46 3.15
CA ILE A 53 -6.54 -3.86 2.95
C ILE A 53 -6.53 -4.10 1.46
N VAL A 54 -5.71 -5.06 1.03
CA VAL A 54 -5.47 -5.34 -0.38
C VAL A 54 -5.84 -6.79 -0.67
N HIS A 55 -6.58 -7.01 -1.74
CA HIS A 55 -6.89 -8.36 -2.20
C HIS A 55 -5.94 -8.72 -3.34
N PRO A 56 -5.19 -9.81 -3.23
CA PRO A 56 -4.32 -10.24 -4.32
C PRO A 56 -5.12 -10.56 -5.59
N VAL A 57 -4.52 -10.29 -6.73
CA VAL A 57 -5.08 -10.66 -8.03
C VAL A 57 -4.17 -11.72 -8.62
N ILE A 58 -4.68 -12.94 -8.74
CA ILE A 58 -3.93 -14.08 -9.23
C ILE A 58 -4.59 -14.59 -10.49
N ASN A 59 -3.82 -14.62 -11.59
CA ASN A 59 -4.32 -15.02 -12.90
C ASN A 59 -5.54 -14.18 -13.32
N GLY A 60 -5.50 -12.88 -13.00
CA GLY A 60 -6.56 -11.97 -13.37
C GLY A 60 -7.80 -12.02 -12.48
N ILE A 61 -7.78 -12.84 -11.44
CA ILE A 61 -8.93 -13.02 -10.55
C ILE A 61 -8.60 -12.48 -9.18
N GLU A 62 -9.47 -11.63 -8.66
CA GLU A 62 -9.32 -11.06 -7.32
C GLU A 62 -9.57 -12.15 -6.28
N SER A 63 -8.60 -12.31 -5.37
CA SER A 63 -8.67 -13.31 -4.32
C SER A 63 -9.53 -12.84 -3.16
N ASP A 64 -10.10 -13.79 -2.41
CA ASP A 64 -10.86 -13.47 -1.20
C ASP A 64 -9.96 -13.20 -0.01
N THR A 65 -8.68 -13.54 -0.11
CA THR A 65 -7.75 -13.28 1.00
C THR A 65 -7.44 -11.80 1.11
N ALA A 66 -7.10 -11.39 2.32
CA ALA A 66 -6.80 -9.98 2.59
C ALA A 66 -5.36 -9.85 3.07
N GLU A 67 -4.64 -8.90 2.46
CA GLU A 67 -3.29 -8.52 2.88
C GLU A 67 -3.37 -7.14 3.51
N PHE A 68 -2.68 -6.95 4.62
CA PHE A 68 -2.75 -5.71 5.39
C PHE A 68 -1.43 -4.96 5.27
N PHE A 69 -1.50 -3.67 4.95
CA PHE A 69 -0.33 -2.83 4.82
C PHE A 69 -0.56 -1.50 5.53
N SER A 70 0.48 -0.99 6.16
CA SER A 70 0.45 0.35 6.74
C SER A 70 1.09 1.34 5.80
N ASP A 71 0.80 2.63 6.01
CA ASP A 71 1.33 3.68 5.15
C ASP A 71 2.86 3.72 5.14
N TYR A 72 3.51 3.35 6.24
CA TYR A 72 4.97 3.33 6.27
C TYR A 72 5.57 2.19 5.46
N GLU A 73 4.75 1.25 4.98
CA GLU A 73 5.21 0.17 4.11
C GLU A 73 5.16 0.54 2.64
N VAL A 74 4.61 1.70 2.31
CA VAL A 74 4.56 2.18 0.94
C VAL A 74 5.98 2.40 0.42
N ASN A 75 6.24 1.90 -0.78
CA ASN A 75 7.55 1.89 -1.42
C ASN A 75 8.58 1.01 -0.70
N LYS A 76 8.15 0.15 0.20
CA LYS A 76 8.99 -0.86 0.86
C LYS A 76 8.43 -2.26 0.69
N ARG A 77 7.12 -2.42 0.80
CA ARG A 77 6.44 -3.69 0.61
C ARG A 77 5.27 -3.59 -0.33
N ILE A 78 4.72 -2.39 -0.54
CA ILE A 78 3.60 -2.16 -1.44
C ILE A 78 3.92 -0.95 -2.31
N PHE A 79 3.60 -1.04 -3.60
CA PHE A 79 4.02 -0.08 -4.61
C PHE A 79 2.85 0.24 -5.54
N ALA A 80 2.87 1.47 -6.06
CA ALA A 80 1.85 1.88 -7.01
C ALA A 80 1.98 1.19 -8.38
N SER A 81 3.16 0.66 -8.69
CA SER A 81 3.39 0.01 -9.97
C SER A 81 4.45 -1.08 -9.83
N ARG A 82 4.40 -2.02 -10.79
CA ARG A 82 5.39 -3.11 -10.82
C ARG A 82 6.80 -2.57 -11.06
N ARG A 83 6.91 -1.50 -11.83
CA ARG A 83 8.23 -0.87 -12.07
C ARG A 83 8.88 -0.44 -10.77
N LYS A 84 8.11 0.22 -9.90
CA LYS A 84 8.62 0.68 -8.61
C LYS A 84 9.01 -0.49 -7.72
N GLY A 85 8.22 -1.56 -7.73
CA GLY A 85 8.54 -2.74 -6.96
C GLY A 85 9.80 -3.41 -7.43
N LYS A 86 9.97 -3.54 -8.75
CA LYS A 86 11.18 -4.14 -9.31
C LYS A 86 12.42 -3.31 -8.98
N ARG A 87 12.29 -1.99 -9.05
CA ARG A 87 13.40 -1.10 -8.70
C ARG A 87 13.82 -1.31 -7.25
N PHE A 88 12.86 -1.37 -6.35
CA PHE A 88 13.15 -1.59 -4.93
C PHE A 88 13.90 -2.90 -4.71
N LEU A 89 13.42 -4.00 -5.32
CA LEU A 89 14.06 -5.29 -5.18
C LEU A 89 15.47 -5.30 -5.75
N ASN A 90 15.68 -4.65 -6.89
CA ASN A 90 16.99 -4.58 -7.51
C ASN A 90 17.97 -3.78 -6.65
N GLU A 91 17.51 -2.69 -6.05
CA GLU A 91 18.35 -1.89 -5.16
C GLU A 91 18.75 -2.68 -3.91
N ARG A 92 17.83 -3.46 -3.39
CA ARG A 92 18.13 -4.32 -2.24
C ARG A 92 19.20 -5.35 -2.57
N LYS A 93 19.11 -5.95 -3.76
CA LYS A 93 20.12 -6.92 -4.21
C LYS A 93 21.50 -6.26 -4.38
N ALA A 94 21.51 -5.05 -4.88
CA ALA A 94 22.76 -4.33 -5.12
C ALA A 94 23.47 -3.94 -3.82
N GLN A 95 22.74 -3.87 -2.73
CA GLN A 95 23.31 -3.49 -1.43
C GLN A 95 23.93 -4.67 -0.68
N LYS A 96 23.82 -5.85 -1.20
CA LYS A 96 24.44 -7.02 -0.58
C LYS A 96 25.88 -7.24 -1.08
#